data_6de738841ff75831405cbbc79af179ba
#
_entry.id   6de738841ff75831405cbbc79af179ba
#
_cell.length_a   1.000
_cell.length_b   1.000
_cell.length_c   1.000
_cell.angle_alpha   90.00
_cell.angle_beta   90.00
_cell.angle_gamma   90.00
#
_symmetry.space_group_name_H-M   'P 1'
#
loop_
_entity.id
_entity.type
_entity.pdbx_description
1 polymer ?
#
loop_
_entity_poly.entity_id
_entity_poly.type
_entity_poly.pdbx_seq_one_letter_code
_entity_poly.pdbx_strand_id
1 'polypeptide(L)'
;MNKAPLPLLDNGKLDLAQVKKGILLLTFDDGRFETWLPQLELFEKFNARATFFYDKEITAEAADSMKQLRSCGHSVGLHTINHKDALDITPEVYYAQYILPQVEQAEAHGVRDISFFAYPNNRHSEEFDTFLSQYFSRFRAGAKIKAPKGYWIADFEEPYVPLEELAGHKVMGGCGIGPFYETTQENLDAALEKAAFENKAVTFFSHAVLSEAKTVHMAAATLEAMLEKAAGSGMVIAGFNELP
;
A
#
# COMPACT_ATOMS: atom_id res chain seq x y z
N MET A 1 -2.44 -24.14 10.52
CA MET A 1 -3.82 -23.61 10.45
C MET A 1 -4.27 -23.69 9.00
N ASN A 2 -5.48 -24.21 8.72
CA ASN A 2 -6.04 -24.13 7.37
C ASN A 2 -6.31 -22.65 7.06
N LYS A 3 -5.56 -22.10 6.10
CA LYS A 3 -5.76 -20.72 5.65
C LYS A 3 -7.03 -20.70 4.80
N ALA A 4 -8.04 -19.94 5.21
CA ALA A 4 -9.15 -19.66 4.33
C ALA A 4 -8.64 -18.87 3.11
N PRO A 5 -9.00 -19.23 1.88
CA PRO A 5 -8.64 -18.44 0.71
C PRO A 5 -9.25 -17.03 0.81
N LEU A 6 -8.62 -16.05 0.15
CA LEU A 6 -9.23 -14.73 0.01
C LEU A 6 -10.60 -14.88 -0.66
N PRO A 7 -11.63 -14.16 -0.21
CA PRO A 7 -12.97 -14.20 -0.81
C PRO A 7 -12.97 -13.40 -2.14
N LEU A 8 -12.47 -14.03 -3.20
CA LEU A 8 -12.35 -13.39 -4.52
C LEU A 8 -13.49 -13.79 -5.43
N LEU A 9 -13.97 -12.83 -6.21
CA LEU A 9 -14.81 -13.04 -7.38
C LEU A 9 -13.99 -13.62 -8.56
N ASP A 10 -14.64 -14.09 -9.60
CA ASP A 10 -13.99 -14.67 -10.80
C ASP A 10 -13.01 -13.70 -11.49
N ASN A 11 -13.21 -12.39 -11.34
CA ASN A 11 -12.33 -11.36 -11.87
C ASN A 11 -11.13 -11.04 -10.97
N GLY A 12 -10.91 -11.79 -9.89
CA GLY A 12 -9.81 -11.59 -8.94
C GLY A 12 -10.03 -10.46 -7.92
N LYS A 13 -11.19 -9.80 -7.91
CA LYS A 13 -11.54 -8.76 -6.94
C LYS A 13 -12.18 -9.34 -5.69
N LEU A 14 -12.02 -8.67 -4.55
CA LEU A 14 -12.67 -9.07 -3.30
C LEU A 14 -14.21 -9.03 -3.43
N ASP A 15 -14.85 -10.11 -3.04
CA ASP A 15 -16.28 -10.10 -2.73
C ASP A 15 -16.50 -9.44 -1.37
N LEU A 16 -16.72 -8.14 -1.37
CA LEU A 16 -16.89 -7.36 -0.13
C LEU A 16 -18.07 -7.85 0.73
N ALA A 17 -19.06 -8.54 0.15
CA ALA A 17 -20.15 -9.12 0.90
C ALA A 17 -19.69 -10.26 1.83
N GLN A 18 -18.57 -10.88 1.54
CA GLN A 18 -17.95 -11.93 2.37
C GLN A 18 -16.93 -11.38 3.36
N VAL A 19 -16.47 -10.13 3.25
CA VAL A 19 -15.57 -9.49 4.22
C VAL A 19 -16.37 -9.08 5.46
N LYS A 20 -16.06 -9.66 6.62
CA LYS A 20 -16.81 -9.44 7.86
C LYS A 20 -16.03 -8.73 8.98
N LYS A 21 -14.73 -8.59 8.80
CA LYS A 21 -13.81 -8.05 9.81
C LYS A 21 -12.84 -7.00 9.26
N GLY A 22 -13.27 -6.31 8.18
CA GLY A 22 -12.46 -5.27 7.56
C GLY A 22 -11.28 -5.77 6.75
N ILE A 23 -10.54 -4.83 6.19
CA ILE A 23 -9.40 -5.08 5.31
C ILE A 23 -8.17 -4.32 5.82
N LEU A 24 -7.05 -5.01 5.96
CA LEU A 24 -5.74 -4.40 6.14
C LEU A 24 -5.09 -4.21 4.75
N LEU A 25 -4.71 -2.99 4.44
CA LEU A 25 -3.93 -2.61 3.26
C LEU A 25 -2.53 -2.17 3.69
N LEU A 26 -1.53 -2.98 3.38
CA LEU A 26 -0.12 -2.63 3.62
C LEU A 26 0.51 -2.18 2.31
N THR A 27 1.21 -1.03 2.35
CA THR A 27 1.94 -0.50 1.21
C THR A 27 3.39 -0.22 1.57
N PHE A 28 4.29 -0.36 0.60
CA PHE A 28 5.72 -0.16 0.78
C PHE A 28 6.27 0.71 -0.34
N ASP A 29 7.06 1.73 0.04
CA ASP A 29 7.58 2.74 -0.87
C ASP A 29 9.10 2.60 -1.11
N ASP A 30 9.65 3.34 -2.08
CA ASP A 30 11.07 3.57 -2.37
C ASP A 30 11.83 2.38 -2.98
N GLY A 31 11.15 1.40 -3.57
CA GLY A 31 11.81 0.36 -4.35
C GLY A 31 12.86 -0.46 -3.59
N ARG A 32 12.54 -0.92 -2.38
CA ARG A 32 13.45 -1.66 -1.49
C ARG A 32 13.34 -3.18 -1.67
N PHE A 33 13.43 -3.67 -2.90
CA PHE A 33 13.24 -5.09 -3.23
C PHE A 33 14.13 -6.02 -2.38
N GLU A 34 15.36 -5.62 -2.08
CA GLU A 34 16.31 -6.38 -1.26
C GLU A 34 15.81 -6.64 0.18
N THR A 35 14.84 -5.84 0.64
CA THR A 35 14.20 -6.01 1.97
C THR A 35 12.79 -6.59 1.87
N TRP A 36 12.13 -6.46 0.72
CA TRP A 36 10.74 -6.91 0.52
C TRP A 36 10.67 -8.38 0.11
N LEU A 37 11.51 -8.80 -0.85
CA LEU A 37 11.50 -10.18 -1.35
C LEU A 37 11.76 -11.22 -0.25
N PRO A 38 12.63 -10.98 0.73
CA PRO A 38 12.80 -11.91 1.86
C PRO A 38 11.55 -12.08 2.73
N GLN A 39 10.54 -11.19 2.62
CA GLN A 39 9.31 -11.27 3.40
C GLN A 39 8.20 -12.09 2.72
N LEU A 40 8.40 -12.59 1.50
CA LEU A 40 7.36 -13.30 0.74
C LEU A 40 6.82 -14.53 1.48
N GLU A 41 7.68 -15.31 2.14
CA GLU A 41 7.25 -16.45 2.95
C GLU A 41 6.37 -16.03 4.14
N LEU A 42 6.67 -14.86 4.73
CA LEU A 42 5.88 -14.32 5.83
C LEU A 42 4.48 -13.89 5.33
N PHE A 43 4.39 -13.21 4.19
CA PHE A 43 3.11 -12.87 3.59
C PHE A 43 2.31 -14.13 3.23
N GLU A 44 2.95 -15.14 2.66
CA GLU A 44 2.32 -16.42 2.36
C GLU A 44 1.82 -17.12 3.64
N LYS A 45 2.61 -17.11 4.72
CA LYS A 45 2.23 -17.67 6.04
C LYS A 45 0.86 -17.15 6.51
N PHE A 46 0.52 -15.91 6.25
CA PHE A 46 -0.73 -15.28 6.67
C PHE A 46 -1.76 -15.14 5.55
N ASN A 47 -1.54 -15.73 4.35
CA ASN A 47 -2.36 -15.52 3.15
C ASN A 47 -2.57 -14.02 2.87
N ALA A 48 -1.52 -13.24 3.07
CA ALA A 48 -1.53 -11.77 3.01
C ALA A 48 -0.98 -11.29 1.66
N ARG A 49 -1.51 -10.16 1.19
CA ARG A 49 -1.01 -9.46 0.03
C ARG A 49 -0.77 -7.99 0.37
N ALA A 50 0.17 -7.38 -0.30
CA ALA A 50 0.56 -5.98 -0.10
C ALA A 50 0.74 -5.28 -1.45
N THR A 51 0.92 -3.96 -1.42
CA THR A 51 1.23 -3.15 -2.60
C THR A 51 2.61 -2.52 -2.44
N PHE A 52 3.44 -2.63 -3.48
CA PHE A 52 4.82 -2.15 -3.48
C PHE A 52 5.01 -1.07 -4.55
N PHE A 53 5.57 0.07 -4.18
CA PHE A 53 5.75 1.23 -5.05
C PHE A 53 7.22 1.50 -5.33
N TYR A 54 7.55 1.70 -6.60
CA TYR A 54 8.92 1.84 -7.06
C TYR A 54 9.23 3.27 -7.52
N ASP A 55 10.34 3.84 -7.05
CA ASP A 55 10.71 5.26 -7.19
C ASP A 55 11.94 5.53 -8.05
N LYS A 56 12.44 4.52 -8.79
CA LYS A 56 13.67 4.62 -9.58
C LYS A 56 13.43 4.25 -11.04
N GLU A 57 14.48 4.35 -11.86
CA GLU A 57 14.48 3.78 -13.20
C GLU A 57 14.25 2.27 -13.17
N ILE A 58 13.35 1.78 -14.02
CA ILE A 58 13.02 0.35 -14.04
C ILE A 58 14.01 -0.36 -14.96
N THR A 59 15.04 -0.95 -14.36
CA THR A 59 15.99 -1.85 -15.00
C THR A 59 15.40 -3.24 -15.19
N ALA A 60 16.08 -4.11 -15.94
CA ALA A 60 15.69 -5.51 -16.08
C ALA A 60 15.58 -6.22 -14.72
N GLU A 61 16.52 -5.98 -13.78
CA GLU A 61 16.53 -6.57 -12.44
C GLU A 61 15.34 -6.07 -11.59
N ALA A 62 15.03 -4.75 -11.68
CA ALA A 62 13.86 -4.19 -11.01
C ALA A 62 12.56 -4.79 -11.57
N ALA A 63 12.46 -4.93 -12.89
CA ALA A 63 11.32 -5.55 -13.55
C ALA A 63 11.16 -7.03 -13.15
N ASP A 64 12.24 -7.79 -13.01
CA ASP A 64 12.19 -9.18 -12.56
C ASP A 64 11.73 -9.28 -11.10
N SER A 65 12.18 -8.36 -10.24
CA SER A 65 11.68 -8.25 -8.85
C SER A 65 10.18 -7.91 -8.80
N MET A 66 9.72 -6.99 -9.66
CA MET A 66 8.28 -6.68 -9.80
C MET A 66 7.46 -7.88 -10.26
N LYS A 67 7.96 -8.65 -11.24
CA LYS A 67 7.30 -9.88 -11.70
C LYS A 67 7.24 -10.92 -10.59
N GLN A 68 8.31 -11.06 -9.79
CA GLN A 68 8.34 -11.97 -8.65
C GLN A 68 7.28 -11.59 -7.61
N LEU A 69 7.18 -10.30 -7.22
CA LEU A 69 6.11 -9.83 -6.32
C LEU A 69 4.72 -10.17 -6.88
N ARG A 70 4.48 -9.88 -8.16
CA ARG A 70 3.20 -10.18 -8.83
C ARG A 70 2.89 -11.68 -8.87
N SER A 71 3.87 -12.53 -9.12
CA SER A 71 3.68 -13.99 -9.15
C SER A 71 3.27 -14.56 -7.79
N CYS A 72 3.61 -13.87 -6.69
CA CYS A 72 3.15 -14.17 -5.33
C CYS A 72 1.82 -13.47 -4.98
N GLY A 73 1.16 -12.82 -5.96
CA GLY A 73 -0.15 -12.17 -5.80
C GLY A 73 -0.10 -10.75 -5.23
N HIS A 74 1.09 -10.16 -5.06
CA HIS A 74 1.20 -8.78 -4.59
C HIS A 74 0.93 -7.78 -5.73
N SER A 75 0.52 -6.57 -5.35
CA SER A 75 0.35 -5.45 -6.26
C SER A 75 1.67 -4.68 -6.41
N VAL A 76 1.92 -4.16 -7.61
CA VAL A 76 3.07 -3.29 -7.88
C VAL A 76 2.58 -1.99 -8.49
N GLY A 77 3.12 -0.87 -8.04
CA GLY A 77 2.79 0.48 -8.52
C GLY A 77 4.03 1.34 -8.71
N LEU A 78 3.82 2.58 -9.15
CA LEU A 78 4.87 3.58 -9.38
C LEU A 78 4.89 4.64 -8.28
N HIS A 79 6.07 5.25 -8.10
CA HIS A 79 6.33 6.28 -7.08
C HIS A 79 7.19 7.43 -7.63
N THR A 80 7.15 7.67 -8.92
CA THR A 80 7.97 8.59 -9.72
C THR A 80 9.47 8.25 -9.78
N ILE A 81 10.10 8.57 -10.88
CA ILE A 81 11.56 8.58 -10.96
C ILE A 81 12.10 9.66 -10.03
N ASN A 82 13.07 9.29 -9.19
CA ASN A 82 13.76 10.18 -8.26
C ASN A 82 12.87 10.78 -7.16
N HIS A 83 11.76 10.13 -6.82
CA HIS A 83 10.89 10.54 -5.71
C HIS A 83 10.43 12.00 -5.82
N LYS A 84 10.05 12.45 -7.05
CA LYS A 84 9.65 13.83 -7.32
C LYS A 84 8.32 14.17 -6.66
N ASP A 85 8.30 15.28 -5.92
CA ASP A 85 7.08 15.83 -5.29
C ASP A 85 6.10 16.34 -6.35
N ALA A 86 4.81 16.05 -6.17
CA ALA A 86 3.76 16.42 -7.12
C ALA A 86 3.52 17.93 -7.18
N LEU A 87 3.48 18.61 -6.02
CA LEU A 87 3.01 19.98 -5.93
C LEU A 87 4.02 21.06 -6.36
N ASP A 88 5.18 20.66 -6.87
CA ASP A 88 6.22 21.58 -7.34
C ASP A 88 6.06 22.00 -8.81
N ILE A 89 5.23 21.27 -9.57
CA ILE A 89 5.05 21.42 -11.02
C ILE A 89 3.60 21.11 -11.44
N THR A 90 3.25 21.27 -12.72
CA THR A 90 1.89 20.92 -13.18
C THR A 90 1.70 19.39 -13.33
N PRO A 91 0.45 18.89 -13.28
CA PRO A 91 0.17 17.46 -13.46
C PRO A 91 0.70 16.87 -14.77
N GLU A 92 0.60 17.63 -15.86
CA GLU A 92 1.08 17.19 -17.20
C GLU A 92 2.59 17.04 -17.22
N VAL A 93 3.33 18.00 -16.65
CA VAL A 93 4.80 17.95 -16.54
C VAL A 93 5.23 16.82 -15.61
N TYR A 94 4.52 16.66 -14.50
CA TYR A 94 4.76 15.59 -13.55
C TYR A 94 4.63 14.21 -14.19
N TYR A 95 3.53 13.98 -14.90
CA TYR A 95 3.31 12.73 -15.61
C TYR A 95 4.37 12.50 -16.69
N ALA A 96 4.56 13.48 -17.58
CA ALA A 96 5.44 13.33 -18.75
C ALA A 96 6.92 13.13 -18.38
N GLN A 97 7.40 13.76 -17.30
CA GLN A 97 8.81 13.72 -16.94
C GLN A 97 9.18 12.67 -15.91
N TYR A 98 8.24 12.28 -15.02
CA TYR A 98 8.57 11.47 -13.84
C TYR A 98 7.77 10.17 -13.75
N ILE A 99 6.66 10.03 -14.49
CA ILE A 99 5.82 8.83 -14.44
C ILE A 99 5.88 8.08 -15.78
N LEU A 100 5.63 8.74 -16.89
CA LEU A 100 5.63 8.12 -18.22
C LEU A 100 6.94 7.36 -18.54
N PRO A 101 8.14 7.88 -18.22
CA PRO A 101 9.37 7.10 -18.44
C PRO A 101 9.41 5.79 -17.65
N GLN A 102 8.85 5.76 -16.43
CA GLN A 102 8.74 4.50 -15.68
C GLN A 102 7.76 3.52 -16.32
N VAL A 103 6.63 4.02 -16.84
CA VAL A 103 5.66 3.18 -17.57
C VAL A 103 6.32 2.54 -18.80
N GLU A 104 7.00 3.35 -19.62
CA GLU A 104 7.69 2.89 -20.82
C GLU A 104 8.80 1.86 -20.50
N GLN A 105 9.60 2.12 -19.46
CA GLN A 105 10.64 1.19 -19.01
C GLN A 105 10.04 -0.13 -18.50
N ALA A 106 8.95 -0.06 -17.72
CA ALA A 106 8.26 -1.24 -17.23
C ALA A 106 7.75 -2.11 -18.40
N GLU A 107 7.09 -1.50 -19.38
CA GLU A 107 6.57 -2.17 -20.56
C GLU A 107 7.69 -2.78 -21.41
N ALA A 108 8.81 -2.07 -21.60
CA ALA A 108 9.99 -2.55 -22.32
C ALA A 108 10.59 -3.80 -21.69
N HIS A 109 10.47 -3.93 -20.36
CA HIS A 109 10.90 -5.11 -19.61
C HIS A 109 9.76 -6.12 -19.32
N GLY A 110 8.58 -5.95 -19.96
CA GLY A 110 7.46 -6.90 -19.89
C GLY A 110 6.65 -6.82 -18.59
N VAL A 111 6.74 -5.72 -17.83
CA VAL A 111 5.83 -5.41 -16.71
C VAL A 111 4.76 -4.47 -17.24
N ARG A 112 3.56 -5.00 -17.49
CA ARG A 112 2.43 -4.27 -18.07
C ARG A 112 1.34 -4.02 -17.04
N ASP A 113 0.37 -3.17 -17.38
CA ASP A 113 -0.85 -2.94 -16.61
C ASP A 113 -0.55 -2.46 -15.17
N ILE A 114 0.40 -1.53 -15.02
CA ILE A 114 0.66 -0.88 -13.74
C ILE A 114 -0.42 0.19 -13.53
N SER A 115 -1.36 -0.09 -12.63
CA SER A 115 -2.56 0.73 -12.40
C SER A 115 -2.58 1.44 -11.06
N PHE A 116 -1.47 1.42 -10.32
CA PHE A 116 -1.38 1.99 -8.95
C PHE A 116 -0.24 2.97 -8.84
N PHE A 117 -0.48 4.03 -8.09
CA PHE A 117 0.49 5.09 -7.89
C PHE A 117 0.50 5.56 -6.43
N ALA A 118 1.71 5.76 -5.87
CA ALA A 118 1.86 6.43 -4.58
C ALA A 118 2.48 7.83 -4.78
N TYR A 119 1.94 8.81 -4.09
CA TYR A 119 2.46 10.17 -4.12
C TYR A 119 3.70 10.30 -3.23
N PRO A 120 4.88 10.69 -3.77
CA PRO A 120 6.03 11.07 -2.98
C PRO A 120 5.69 12.09 -1.90
N ASN A 121 6.28 11.92 -0.71
CA ASN A 121 5.99 12.75 0.47
C ASN A 121 4.50 12.80 0.87
N ASN A 122 3.66 11.91 0.34
CA ASN A 122 2.21 11.90 0.54
C ASN A 122 1.50 13.19 0.08
N ARG A 123 2.16 14.02 -0.74
CA ARG A 123 1.63 15.32 -1.19
C ARG A 123 0.88 15.17 -2.51
N HIS A 124 -0.40 15.51 -2.47
CA HIS A 124 -1.30 15.48 -3.62
C HIS A 124 -2.32 16.62 -3.56
N SER A 125 -3.03 16.84 -4.64
CA SER A 125 -4.19 17.72 -4.72
C SER A 125 -5.28 17.09 -5.57
N GLU A 126 -6.50 17.60 -5.48
CA GLU A 126 -7.64 17.15 -6.31
C GLU A 126 -7.35 17.30 -7.81
N GLU A 127 -6.59 18.31 -8.22
CA GLU A 127 -6.16 18.51 -9.59
C GLU A 127 -5.28 17.35 -10.07
N PHE A 128 -4.27 16.94 -9.27
CA PHE A 128 -3.42 15.79 -9.56
C PHE A 128 -4.19 14.48 -9.56
N ASP A 129 -5.06 14.27 -8.58
CA ASP A 129 -5.89 13.07 -8.47
C ASP A 129 -6.79 12.91 -9.71
N THR A 130 -7.41 14.02 -10.16
CA THR A 130 -8.26 14.05 -11.35
C THR A 130 -7.45 13.75 -12.60
N PHE A 131 -6.31 14.42 -12.80
CA PHE A 131 -5.47 14.24 -13.97
C PHE A 131 -4.92 12.82 -14.05
N LEU A 132 -4.31 12.32 -12.95
CA LEU A 132 -3.69 10.99 -12.93
C LEU A 132 -4.71 9.84 -12.94
N SER A 133 -5.99 10.10 -12.63
CA SER A 133 -7.07 9.09 -12.74
C SER A 133 -7.31 8.59 -14.18
N GLN A 134 -6.74 9.26 -15.19
CA GLN A 134 -6.76 8.80 -16.57
C GLN A 134 -5.80 7.61 -16.80
N TYR A 135 -4.80 7.45 -15.94
CA TYR A 135 -3.71 6.48 -16.07
C TYR A 135 -3.71 5.43 -14.94
N PHE A 136 -4.16 5.80 -13.76
CA PHE A 136 -4.15 4.93 -12.57
C PHE A 136 -5.55 4.77 -11.98
N SER A 137 -5.84 3.57 -11.56
CA SER A 137 -7.12 3.23 -10.93
C SER A 137 -7.18 3.58 -9.45
N ARG A 138 -6.02 3.58 -8.78
CA ARG A 138 -5.94 3.84 -7.33
C ARG A 138 -4.62 4.48 -6.92
N PHE A 139 -4.71 5.32 -5.90
CA PHE A 139 -3.58 6.08 -5.36
C PHE A 139 -3.38 5.77 -3.88
N ARG A 140 -2.13 5.89 -3.41
CA ARG A 140 -1.80 5.97 -2.01
C ARG A 140 -1.25 7.36 -1.72
N ALA A 141 -1.81 8.01 -0.70
CA ALA A 141 -1.34 9.26 -0.12
C ALA A 141 -1.33 9.14 1.41
N GLY A 142 -0.92 10.17 2.14
CA GLY A 142 -1.05 10.19 3.59
C GLY A 142 -2.48 10.42 4.05
N ALA A 143 -2.87 9.85 5.16
CA ALA A 143 -4.10 10.21 5.83
C ALA A 143 -4.05 11.70 6.24
N LYS A 144 -5.16 12.43 6.01
CA LYS A 144 -5.25 13.89 6.29
C LYS A 144 -5.48 14.18 7.77
N ILE A 145 -4.66 13.59 8.64
CA ILE A 145 -4.76 13.75 10.09
C ILE A 145 -4.03 15.01 10.53
N LYS A 146 -4.74 15.92 11.20
CA LYS A 146 -4.18 17.14 11.79
C LYS A 146 -3.85 16.92 13.26
N ALA A 147 -2.80 16.15 13.52
CA ALA A 147 -2.31 15.87 14.86
C ALA A 147 -0.76 15.85 14.90
N PRO A 148 -0.13 16.03 16.07
CA PRO A 148 1.29 15.77 16.25
C PRO A 148 1.62 14.30 15.91
N LYS A 149 2.89 14.00 15.63
CA LYS A 149 3.34 12.61 15.51
C LYS A 149 3.02 11.80 16.77
N GLY A 150 2.94 10.51 16.65
CA GLY A 150 2.57 9.64 17.77
C GLY A 150 1.09 9.71 18.16
N TYR A 151 0.25 10.37 17.34
CA TYR A 151 -1.20 10.38 17.57
C TYR A 151 -1.78 8.96 17.59
N TRP A 152 -2.87 8.78 18.33
CA TRP A 152 -3.55 7.51 18.39
C TRP A 152 -4.44 7.33 17.17
N ILE A 153 -4.05 6.44 16.24
CA ILE A 153 -4.70 6.28 14.92
C ILE A 153 -6.19 5.93 15.08
N ALA A 154 -6.53 5.14 16.09
CA ALA A 154 -7.91 4.74 16.34
C ALA A 154 -8.85 5.89 16.74
N ASP A 155 -8.32 7.07 17.12
CA ASP A 155 -9.14 8.24 17.49
C ASP A 155 -9.65 9.02 16.24
N PHE A 156 -9.15 8.68 15.04
CA PHE A 156 -9.48 9.38 13.81
C PHE A 156 -10.32 8.50 12.87
N GLU A 157 -11.09 9.13 11.97
CA GLU A 157 -11.86 8.43 10.94
C GLU A 157 -11.15 8.39 9.59
N GLU A 158 -10.29 9.36 9.29
CA GLU A 158 -9.64 9.52 7.99
C GLU A 158 -8.84 8.31 7.49
N PRO A 159 -8.18 7.49 8.35
CA PRO A 159 -7.49 6.29 7.89
C PRO A 159 -8.41 5.15 7.48
N TYR A 160 -9.70 5.23 7.82
CA TYR A 160 -10.65 4.13 7.69
C TYR A 160 -11.65 4.39 6.57
N VAL A 161 -11.75 3.46 5.63
CA VAL A 161 -12.68 3.55 4.51
C VAL A 161 -13.79 2.50 4.69
N PRO A 162 -15.07 2.92 4.76
CA PRO A 162 -16.20 1.98 4.74
C PRO A 162 -16.14 1.07 3.53
N LEU A 163 -16.44 -0.23 3.69
CA LEU A 163 -16.31 -1.18 2.58
C LEU A 163 -17.24 -0.86 1.41
N GLU A 164 -18.42 -0.31 1.66
CA GLU A 164 -19.39 0.13 0.65
C GLU A 164 -18.86 1.30 -0.21
N GLU A 165 -17.92 2.09 0.30
CA GLU A 165 -17.31 3.22 -0.41
C GLU A 165 -16.04 2.80 -1.17
N LEU A 166 -15.48 1.62 -0.85
CA LEU A 166 -14.14 1.22 -1.29
C LEU A 166 -13.99 1.16 -2.82
N ALA A 167 -15.06 0.77 -3.55
CA ALA A 167 -15.06 0.73 -5.01
C ALA A 167 -14.86 2.11 -5.65
N GLY A 168 -15.43 3.15 -5.06
CA GLY A 168 -15.30 4.55 -5.53
C GLY A 168 -14.14 5.32 -4.91
N HIS A 169 -13.51 4.77 -3.86
CA HIS A 169 -12.48 5.45 -3.08
C HIS A 169 -11.11 5.33 -3.76
N LYS A 170 -10.76 6.30 -4.60
CA LYS A 170 -9.52 6.24 -5.41
C LYS A 170 -8.24 6.53 -4.64
N VAL A 171 -8.27 7.44 -3.66
CA VAL A 171 -7.09 7.88 -2.90
C VAL A 171 -7.10 7.26 -1.51
N MET A 172 -6.27 6.24 -1.29
CA MET A 172 -6.13 5.58 0.00
C MET A 172 -5.21 6.38 0.91
N GLY A 173 -5.77 6.96 1.97
CA GLY A 173 -5.01 7.69 2.99
C GLY A 173 -4.33 6.73 3.96
N GLY A 174 -3.00 6.61 3.90
CA GLY A 174 -2.23 5.72 4.75
C GLY A 174 -1.63 6.40 5.99
N CYS A 175 -1.48 5.65 7.08
CA CYS A 175 -0.69 6.04 8.25
C CYS A 175 0.72 5.43 8.16
N GLY A 176 1.75 6.22 8.46
CA GLY A 176 3.14 5.78 8.38
C GLY A 176 3.54 4.86 9.54
N ILE A 177 4.34 3.85 9.26
CA ILE A 177 4.93 2.93 10.24
C ILE A 177 6.45 3.15 10.27
N GLY A 178 6.97 3.38 11.45
CA GLY A 178 8.40 3.54 11.72
C GLY A 178 8.67 4.61 12.78
N PRO A 179 9.90 4.68 13.31
CA PRO A 179 10.25 5.62 14.38
C PRO A 179 9.99 7.09 14.05
N PHE A 180 10.13 7.48 12.78
CA PHE A 180 9.84 8.85 12.33
C PHE A 180 8.39 9.26 12.57
N TYR A 181 7.45 8.32 12.50
CA TYR A 181 6.00 8.55 12.70
C TYR A 181 5.61 8.39 14.17
N GLU A 182 6.52 7.91 15.03
CA GLU A 182 6.27 7.60 16.44
C GLU A 182 5.13 6.58 16.64
N THR A 183 4.91 5.73 15.64
CA THR A 183 3.86 4.69 15.68
C THR A 183 4.35 3.49 16.48
N THR A 184 3.67 3.17 17.56
CA THR A 184 3.96 2.00 18.42
C THR A 184 3.15 0.79 18.00
N GLN A 185 3.57 -0.41 18.41
CA GLN A 185 2.81 -1.64 18.18
C GLN A 185 1.39 -1.57 18.79
N GLU A 186 1.26 -1.00 19.99
CA GLU A 186 -0.03 -0.83 20.66
C GLU A 186 -0.98 0.07 19.85
N ASN A 187 -0.46 1.16 19.25
CA ASN A 187 -1.23 2.04 18.37
C ASN A 187 -1.68 1.29 17.10
N LEU A 188 -0.81 0.48 16.50
CA LEU A 188 -1.16 -0.35 15.33
C LEU A 188 -2.22 -1.38 15.67
N ASP A 189 -2.10 -2.05 16.81
CA ASP A 189 -3.05 -3.06 17.28
C ASP A 189 -4.43 -2.46 17.50
N ALA A 190 -4.52 -1.30 18.16
CA ALA A 190 -5.78 -0.59 18.36
C ALA A 190 -6.41 -0.14 17.03
N ALA A 191 -5.60 0.32 16.08
CA ALA A 191 -6.11 0.69 14.76
C ALA A 191 -6.67 -0.52 13.99
N LEU A 192 -6.02 -1.68 14.06
CA LEU A 192 -6.52 -2.92 13.46
C LEU A 192 -7.79 -3.41 14.15
N GLU A 193 -7.87 -3.32 15.49
CA GLU A 193 -9.07 -3.66 16.25
C GLU A 193 -10.27 -2.79 15.85
N LYS A 194 -10.08 -1.46 15.71
CA LYS A 194 -11.13 -0.56 15.23
C LYS A 194 -11.58 -0.94 13.81
N ALA A 195 -10.63 -1.13 12.88
CA ALA A 195 -10.97 -1.53 11.51
C ALA A 195 -11.75 -2.85 11.45
N ALA A 196 -11.34 -3.84 12.26
CA ALA A 196 -12.03 -5.12 12.35
C ALA A 196 -13.42 -5.02 13.01
N PHE A 197 -13.56 -4.19 14.05
CA PHE A 197 -14.83 -3.97 14.74
C PHE A 197 -15.85 -3.24 13.87
N GLU A 198 -15.41 -2.19 13.18
CA GLU A 198 -16.26 -1.36 12.30
C GLU A 198 -16.42 -1.92 10.89
N ASN A 199 -15.74 -3.03 10.55
CA ASN A 199 -15.72 -3.64 9.23
C ASN A 199 -15.29 -2.66 8.13
N LYS A 200 -14.22 -1.90 8.36
CA LYS A 200 -13.65 -0.91 7.45
C LYS A 200 -12.30 -1.37 6.87
N ALA A 201 -11.87 -0.77 5.77
CA ALA A 201 -10.50 -0.89 5.29
C ALA A 201 -9.61 0.15 5.99
N VAL A 202 -8.40 -0.25 6.40
CA VAL A 202 -7.37 0.65 6.95
C VAL A 202 -6.07 0.49 6.16
N THR A 203 -5.43 1.63 5.83
CA THR A 203 -4.20 1.63 5.05
C THR A 203 -3.01 2.10 5.89
N PHE A 204 -1.93 1.32 5.82
CA PHE A 204 -0.64 1.71 6.37
C PHE A 204 0.43 1.72 5.29
N PHE A 205 1.46 2.55 5.49
CA PHE A 205 2.64 2.54 4.63
C PHE A 205 3.92 2.50 5.44
N SER A 206 4.92 1.88 4.88
CA SER A 206 6.31 1.90 5.33
C SER A 206 7.22 1.87 4.10
N HIS A 207 8.51 1.64 4.29
CA HIS A 207 9.48 1.62 3.20
C HIS A 207 10.22 0.27 3.21
N ALA A 208 11.46 0.22 3.74
CA ALA A 208 12.16 -1.04 3.93
C ALA A 208 11.60 -1.84 5.12
N VAL A 209 11.73 -3.16 5.05
CA VAL A 209 11.51 -4.07 6.17
C VAL A 209 12.87 -4.56 6.66
N LEU A 210 13.28 -4.12 7.84
CA LEU A 210 14.61 -4.33 8.40
C LEU A 210 14.55 -5.26 9.63
N SER A 211 15.71 -5.74 10.10
CA SER A 211 15.78 -6.47 11.39
C SER A 211 15.36 -5.60 12.58
N GLU A 212 15.65 -4.30 12.53
CA GLU A 212 15.26 -3.30 13.51
C GLU A 212 14.66 -2.08 12.81
N ALA A 213 13.64 -1.47 13.42
CA ALA A 213 13.03 -0.27 12.88
C ALA A 213 14.00 0.92 12.88
N LYS A 214 14.04 1.68 11.77
CA LYS A 214 14.92 2.83 11.63
C LYS A 214 14.26 3.91 10.75
N THR A 215 14.24 5.16 11.24
CA THR A 215 13.62 6.28 10.52
C THR A 215 12.21 5.98 10.03
N VAL A 216 11.98 5.89 8.74
CA VAL A 216 10.68 5.60 8.12
C VAL A 216 10.47 4.09 7.82
N HIS A 217 11.46 3.26 8.18
CA HIS A 217 11.46 1.82 7.91
C HIS A 217 10.91 1.05 9.11
N MET A 218 10.18 -0.04 8.84
CA MET A 218 9.64 -0.89 9.89
C MET A 218 10.56 -2.07 10.21
N ALA A 219 10.40 -2.64 11.41
CA ALA A 219 11.03 -3.91 11.75
C ALA A 219 10.23 -5.09 11.17
N ALA A 220 10.93 -6.18 10.81
CA ALA A 220 10.28 -7.43 10.39
C ALA A 220 9.36 -7.99 11.48
N ALA A 221 9.74 -7.85 12.76
CA ALA A 221 8.89 -8.23 13.89
C ALA A 221 7.59 -7.42 13.95
N THR A 222 7.61 -6.13 13.62
CA THR A 222 6.40 -5.31 13.53
C THR A 222 5.49 -5.78 12.39
N LEU A 223 6.07 -6.09 11.22
CA LEU A 223 5.32 -6.65 10.10
C LEU A 223 4.64 -7.97 10.51
N GLU A 224 5.38 -8.91 11.11
CA GLU A 224 4.84 -10.19 11.55
C GLU A 224 3.70 -10.00 12.56
N ALA A 225 3.89 -9.14 13.56
CA ALA A 225 2.87 -8.86 14.58
C ALA A 225 1.59 -8.28 13.96
N MET A 226 1.70 -7.36 13.00
CA MET A 226 0.54 -6.80 12.29
C MET A 226 -0.21 -7.85 11.48
N LEU A 227 0.51 -8.69 10.73
CA LEU A 227 -0.10 -9.78 9.95
C LEU A 227 -0.78 -10.81 10.85
N GLU A 228 -0.15 -11.18 11.97
CA GLU A 228 -0.71 -12.09 12.96
C GLU A 228 -1.98 -11.52 13.61
N LYS A 229 -1.93 -10.25 14.02
CA LYS A 229 -3.09 -9.54 14.62
C LYS A 229 -4.25 -9.46 13.65
N ALA A 230 -4.02 -9.03 12.42
CA ALA A 230 -5.06 -8.90 11.40
C ALA A 230 -5.66 -10.26 11.05
N ALA A 231 -4.84 -11.27 10.78
CA ALA A 231 -5.30 -12.63 10.48
C ALA A 231 -6.05 -13.26 11.67
N GLY A 232 -5.54 -13.07 12.91
CA GLY A 232 -6.18 -13.53 14.14
C GLY A 232 -7.53 -12.88 14.41
N SER A 233 -7.73 -11.63 13.97
CA SER A 233 -9.00 -10.91 14.03
C SER A 233 -9.97 -11.27 12.91
N GLY A 234 -9.55 -12.08 11.92
CA GLY A 234 -10.34 -12.45 10.77
C GLY A 234 -10.42 -11.37 9.68
N MET A 235 -9.52 -10.40 9.70
CA MET A 235 -9.40 -9.40 8.64
C MET A 235 -8.88 -10.04 7.35
N VAL A 236 -9.29 -9.48 6.21
CA VAL A 236 -8.65 -9.72 4.92
C VAL A 236 -7.40 -8.85 4.82
N ILE A 237 -6.28 -9.41 4.37
CA ILE A 237 -5.03 -8.67 4.15
C ILE A 237 -4.78 -8.67 2.63
N ALA A 238 -5.04 -7.54 1.98
CA ALA A 238 -5.12 -7.43 0.52
C ALA A 238 -4.13 -6.39 -0.05
N GLY A 239 -3.73 -6.60 -1.29
CA GLY A 239 -3.12 -5.56 -2.12
C GLY A 239 -4.17 -4.76 -2.90
N PHE A 240 -3.74 -3.75 -3.63
CA PHE A 240 -4.65 -2.92 -4.42
C PHE A 240 -5.24 -3.68 -5.62
N ASN A 241 -4.58 -4.75 -6.08
CA ASN A 241 -5.13 -5.61 -7.14
C ASN A 241 -6.47 -6.23 -6.78
N GLU A 242 -6.68 -6.58 -5.51
CA GLU A 242 -7.88 -7.25 -5.04
C GLU A 242 -9.03 -6.26 -4.74
N LEU A 243 -8.76 -4.97 -4.66
CA LEU A 243 -9.82 -3.98 -4.41
C LEU A 243 -10.74 -3.83 -5.64
N PRO A 244 -12.06 -3.67 -5.44
CA PRO A 244 -13.03 -3.52 -6.52
C PRO A 244 -12.85 -2.24 -7.33
#